data_944fc03ad4941f0a81bdfd646bca6ef8
#
_entry.id   944fc03ad4941f0a81bdfd646bca6ef8
#
_cell.length_a   1.000
_cell.length_b   1.000
_cell.length_c   1.000
_cell.angle_alpha   90.00
_cell.angle_beta   90.00
_cell.angle_gamma   90.00
#
_symmetry.space_group_name_H-M   'P 1'
#
loop_
_entity.id
_entity.type
_entity.pdbx_description
1 polymer ?
#
loop_
_entity_poly.entity_id
_entity_poly.type
_entity_poly.pdbx_seq_one_letter_code
_entity_poly.pdbx_strand_id
1 'polypeptide(L)'
;MNRIIEANFLPAPVEEAKEKPRILIIDNSRDFTYSVKLGLERTGRYSVWEENEPARAHQTAQRVKPDLILLDIAMPETDSGEVAARIESDPTLHRTPVVFLTALVTKSEVRSGLQIQGHPFLAKPISIPELVAGIERNLPALSHDGHIASLQHVTNN
;
A
#
# COMPACT_ATOMS: atom_id res chain seq x y z
N MET A 1 -60.61 0.32 20.22
CA MET A 1 -59.29 -0.05 20.74
C MET A 1 -58.30 -0.16 19.55
N ASN A 2 -57.58 0.92 19.32
CA ASN A 2 -56.54 0.94 18.26
C ASN A 2 -55.26 0.37 18.82
N ARG A 3 -54.91 -0.84 18.37
CA ARG A 3 -53.53 -1.34 18.55
C ARG A 3 -52.66 -0.63 17.54
N ILE A 4 -51.84 0.29 18.03
CA ILE A 4 -50.74 0.83 17.27
C ILE A 4 -49.70 -0.28 17.14
N ILE A 5 -49.56 -0.81 15.94
CA ILE A 5 -48.44 -1.72 15.62
C ILE A 5 -47.23 -0.83 15.52
N GLU A 6 -46.42 -0.78 16.58
CA GLU A 6 -45.07 -0.24 16.47
C GLU A 6 -44.30 -1.15 15.53
N ALA A 7 -44.16 -0.71 14.28
CA ALA A 7 -43.22 -1.32 13.38
C ALA A 7 -41.83 -1.13 13.99
N ASN A 8 -41.29 -2.22 14.53
CA ASN A 8 -39.88 -2.27 14.91
C ASN A 8 -39.06 -1.99 13.65
N PHE A 9 -38.71 -0.71 13.44
CA PHE A 9 -37.78 -0.29 12.44
C PHE A 9 -36.40 -0.66 12.96
N LEU A 10 -35.94 -1.87 12.65
CA LEU A 10 -34.55 -2.24 12.80
C LEU A 10 -33.80 -1.42 11.77
N PRO A 11 -32.83 -0.59 12.18
CA PRO A 11 -31.98 0.07 11.20
C PRO A 11 -31.32 -1.01 10.36
N ALA A 12 -31.32 -0.80 9.04
CA ALA A 12 -30.57 -1.66 8.13
C ALA A 12 -29.11 -1.77 8.65
N PRO A 13 -28.47 -2.96 8.54
CA PRO A 13 -27.08 -3.08 8.91
C PRO A 13 -26.30 -1.96 8.20
N VAL A 14 -25.67 -1.09 8.97
CA VAL A 14 -24.71 -0.14 8.42
C VAL A 14 -23.61 -1.05 7.86
N GLU A 15 -23.54 -1.20 6.55
CA GLU A 15 -22.33 -1.73 5.92
C GLU A 15 -21.19 -0.83 6.41
N GLU A 16 -20.36 -1.37 7.29
CA GLU A 16 -19.12 -0.70 7.66
C GLU A 16 -18.37 -0.43 6.35
N ALA A 17 -18.23 0.85 6.01
CA ALA A 17 -17.50 1.25 4.83
C ALA A 17 -16.09 0.66 4.94
N LYS A 18 -15.78 -0.32 4.09
CA LYS A 18 -14.49 -1.02 4.08
C LYS A 18 -13.38 0.02 3.99
N GLU A 19 -12.49 0.06 4.98
CA GLU A 19 -11.37 0.99 4.96
C GLU A 19 -10.55 0.78 3.68
N LYS A 20 -10.27 1.88 2.98
CA LYS A 20 -9.46 1.82 1.77
C LYS A 20 -8.02 1.51 2.13
N PRO A 21 -7.33 0.69 1.33
CA PRO A 21 -5.90 0.49 1.51
C PRO A 21 -5.16 1.82 1.59
N ARG A 22 -4.22 1.90 2.53
CA ARG A 22 -3.38 3.07 2.79
C ARG A 22 -2.09 2.94 2.00
N ILE A 23 -1.84 3.88 1.13
CA ILE A 23 -0.62 3.95 0.34
C ILE A 23 0.23 5.12 0.84
N LEU A 24 1.47 4.84 1.18
CA LEU A 24 2.45 5.88 1.50
C LEU A 24 3.41 6.03 0.32
N ILE A 25 3.50 7.23 -0.24
CA ILE A 25 4.48 7.56 -1.26
C ILE A 25 5.61 8.41 -0.67
N ILE A 26 6.84 7.96 -0.87
CA ILE A 26 8.07 8.61 -0.38
C ILE A 26 8.90 9.00 -1.59
N ASP A 27 8.95 10.30 -1.84
CA ASP A 27 9.69 10.89 -2.96
C ASP A 27 9.96 12.37 -2.64
N ASN A 28 11.17 12.84 -2.89
CA ASN A 28 11.54 14.25 -2.63
C ASN A 28 10.87 15.24 -3.57
N SER A 29 10.26 14.80 -4.67
CA SER A 29 9.48 15.64 -5.58
C SER A 29 8.04 15.80 -5.10
N ARG A 30 7.71 16.97 -4.55
CA ARG A 30 6.35 17.29 -4.10
C ARG A 30 5.33 17.28 -5.24
N ASP A 31 5.73 17.75 -6.42
CA ASP A 31 4.85 17.75 -7.60
C ASP A 31 4.49 16.32 -8.03
N PHE A 32 5.47 15.42 -7.97
CA PHE A 32 5.25 14.02 -8.30
C PHE A 32 4.34 13.33 -7.27
N THR A 33 4.63 13.46 -5.98
CA THR A 33 3.81 12.82 -4.93
C THR A 33 2.39 13.34 -4.93
N TYR A 34 2.21 14.65 -5.11
CA TYR A 34 0.89 15.26 -5.19
C TYR A 34 0.08 14.75 -6.40
N SER A 35 0.72 14.67 -7.57
CA SER A 35 0.08 14.15 -8.79
C SER A 35 -0.34 12.69 -8.64
N VAL A 36 0.52 11.87 -8.04
CA VAL A 36 0.21 10.46 -7.76
C VAL A 36 -0.92 10.34 -6.75
N LYS A 37 -0.86 11.09 -5.66
CA LYS A 37 -1.91 11.10 -4.65
C LYS A 37 -3.27 11.44 -5.27
N LEU A 38 -3.32 12.54 -6.00
CA LEU A 38 -4.55 13.00 -6.65
C LEU A 38 -5.10 11.96 -7.63
N GLY A 39 -4.23 11.37 -8.44
CA GLY A 39 -4.62 10.36 -9.41
C GLY A 39 -5.13 9.06 -8.77
N LEU A 40 -4.46 8.57 -7.75
CA LEU A 40 -4.86 7.35 -7.02
C LEU A 40 -6.16 7.56 -6.23
N GLU A 41 -6.29 8.69 -5.53
CA GLU A 41 -7.50 8.99 -4.75
C GLU A 41 -8.74 9.20 -5.63
N ARG A 42 -8.57 9.74 -6.84
CA ARG A 42 -9.65 9.86 -7.83
C ARG A 42 -10.21 8.52 -8.28
N THR A 43 -9.45 7.45 -8.19
CA THR A 43 -9.98 6.09 -8.45
C THR A 43 -11.01 5.64 -7.44
N GLY A 44 -11.08 6.30 -6.28
CA GLY A 44 -11.93 5.92 -5.16
C GLY A 44 -11.48 4.68 -4.38
N ARG A 45 -10.33 4.09 -4.76
CA ARG A 45 -9.86 2.79 -4.25
C ARG A 45 -8.88 2.88 -3.09
N TYR A 46 -8.16 3.99 -2.95
CA TYR A 46 -7.05 4.17 -2.02
C TYR A 46 -7.17 5.43 -1.19
N SER A 47 -6.52 5.42 -0.03
CA SER A 47 -6.15 6.60 0.73
C SER A 47 -4.64 6.78 0.64
N VAL A 48 -4.15 7.98 0.29
CA VAL A 48 -2.74 8.20 -0.03
C VAL A 48 -2.13 9.26 0.88
N TRP A 49 -0.97 8.95 1.42
CA TRP A 49 -0.12 9.85 2.20
C TRP A 49 1.19 10.11 1.47
N GLU A 50 1.72 11.30 1.65
CA GLU A 50 2.96 11.74 1.03
C GLU A 50 4.02 11.98 2.10
N GLU A 51 5.26 11.58 1.82
CA GLU A 51 6.44 11.98 2.58
C GLU A 51 7.51 12.44 1.61
N ASN A 52 7.88 13.72 1.71
CA ASN A 52 8.86 14.32 0.81
C ASN A 52 10.24 14.52 1.46
N GLU A 53 10.35 14.21 2.74
CA GLU A 53 11.62 14.24 3.47
C GLU A 53 12.06 12.80 3.79
N PRO A 54 13.05 12.26 3.09
CA PRO A 54 13.49 10.87 3.28
C PRO A 54 13.89 10.53 4.72
N ALA A 55 14.47 11.48 5.44
CA ALA A 55 14.84 11.29 6.83
C ALA A 55 13.63 11.01 7.76
N ARG A 56 12.43 11.41 7.35
CA ARG A 56 11.18 11.21 8.10
C ARG A 56 10.39 9.98 7.64
N ALA A 57 10.85 9.29 6.62
CA ALA A 57 10.12 8.19 5.99
C ALA A 57 9.69 7.11 6.98
N HIS A 58 10.60 6.63 7.82
CA HIS A 58 10.30 5.61 8.81
C HIS A 58 9.27 6.10 9.86
N GLN A 59 9.46 7.31 10.39
CA GLN A 59 8.54 7.90 11.36
C GLN A 59 7.14 8.10 10.76
N THR A 60 7.07 8.57 9.52
CA THR A 60 5.79 8.73 8.82
C THR A 60 5.12 7.38 8.57
N ALA A 61 5.88 6.36 8.18
CA ALA A 61 5.35 5.00 8.03
C ALA A 61 4.78 4.44 9.35
N GLN A 62 5.47 4.65 10.47
CA GLN A 62 4.96 4.25 11.79
C GLN A 62 3.63 4.91 12.14
N ARG A 63 3.49 6.20 11.81
CA ARG A 63 2.27 6.97 12.08
C ARG A 63 1.12 6.57 11.17
N VAL A 64 1.38 6.42 9.88
CA VAL A 64 0.37 6.13 8.86
C VAL A 64 -0.05 4.66 8.90
N LYS A 65 0.86 3.76 9.19
CA LYS A 65 0.67 2.30 9.11
C LYS A 65 0.14 1.91 7.73
N PRO A 66 0.90 2.15 6.67
CA PRO A 66 0.45 1.90 5.31
C PRO A 66 0.33 0.41 5.02
N ASP A 67 -0.55 0.09 4.08
CA ASP A 67 -0.68 -1.27 3.54
C ASP A 67 0.36 -1.54 2.44
N LEU A 68 0.88 -0.48 1.81
CA LEU A 68 1.94 -0.52 0.82
C LEU A 68 2.71 0.81 0.80
N ILE A 69 4.01 0.72 0.58
CA ILE A 69 4.90 1.88 0.44
C ILE A 69 5.45 1.93 -0.99
N LEU A 70 5.31 3.07 -1.63
CA LEU A 70 5.98 3.43 -2.87
C LEU A 70 7.19 4.29 -2.53
N LEU A 71 8.39 3.84 -2.87
CA LEU A 71 9.64 4.50 -2.47
C LEU A 71 10.49 4.82 -3.69
N ASP A 72 10.75 6.10 -3.93
CA ASP A 72 11.69 6.52 -4.97
C ASP A 72 13.11 6.08 -4.62
N ILE A 73 13.81 5.47 -5.58
CA ILE A 73 15.17 5.00 -5.39
C ILE A 73 16.22 6.08 -5.68
N ALA A 74 15.86 7.10 -6.43
CA ALA A 74 16.77 8.14 -6.94
C ALA A 74 16.67 9.46 -6.17
N MET A 75 16.54 9.41 -4.85
CA MET A 75 16.50 10.62 -4.02
C MET A 75 17.94 11.11 -3.71
N PRO A 76 18.23 12.42 -3.87
CA PRO A 76 19.53 12.97 -3.52
C PRO A 76 19.90 12.71 -2.06
N GLU A 77 21.18 12.43 -1.80
CA GLU A 77 21.76 12.26 -0.46
C GLU A 77 21.04 11.21 0.42
N THR A 78 20.28 10.32 -0.19
CA THR A 78 19.52 9.28 0.51
C THR A 78 19.80 7.92 -0.10
N ASP A 79 20.14 6.98 0.76
CA ASP A 79 20.13 5.56 0.40
C ASP A 79 18.74 4.98 0.63
N SER A 80 17.97 4.80 -0.44
CA SER A 80 16.61 4.24 -0.38
C SER A 80 16.62 2.77 0.07
N GLY A 81 17.69 2.03 -0.16
CA GLY A 81 17.87 0.69 0.38
C GLY A 81 17.96 0.70 1.90
N GLU A 82 18.64 1.69 2.49
CA GLU A 82 18.68 1.86 3.94
C GLU A 82 17.31 2.25 4.51
N VAL A 83 16.58 3.12 3.82
CA VAL A 83 15.20 3.48 4.20
C VAL A 83 14.30 2.24 4.20
N ALA A 84 14.35 1.44 3.15
CA ALA A 84 13.60 0.19 3.05
C ALA A 84 13.99 -0.79 4.17
N ALA A 85 15.29 -0.98 4.43
CA ALA A 85 15.80 -1.85 5.48
C ALA A 85 15.31 -1.43 6.89
N ARG A 86 15.26 -0.14 7.16
CA ARG A 86 14.72 0.40 8.41
C ARG A 86 13.25 0.07 8.61
N ILE A 87 12.46 0.21 7.55
CA ILE A 87 11.03 -0.13 7.56
C ILE A 87 10.84 -1.63 7.78
N GLU A 88 11.59 -2.46 7.11
CA GLU A 88 11.53 -3.92 7.23
C GLU A 88 11.96 -4.42 8.61
N SER A 89 12.88 -3.74 9.25
CA SER A 89 13.37 -4.08 10.59
C SER A 89 12.39 -3.67 11.70
N ASP A 90 11.40 -2.84 11.38
CA ASP A 90 10.40 -2.40 12.35
C ASP A 90 9.34 -3.48 12.56
N PRO A 91 9.13 -3.98 13.80
CA PRO A 91 8.15 -5.02 14.08
C PRO A 91 6.72 -4.67 13.67
N THR A 92 6.39 -3.37 13.58
CA THR A 92 5.05 -2.90 13.20
C THR A 92 4.88 -2.75 11.69
N LEU A 93 5.99 -2.72 10.94
CA LEU A 93 6.03 -2.43 9.51
C LEU A 93 6.61 -3.57 8.67
N HIS A 94 7.16 -4.61 9.30
CA HIS A 94 7.92 -5.67 8.61
C HIS A 94 7.12 -6.45 7.55
N ARG A 95 5.80 -6.40 7.61
CA ARG A 95 4.90 -7.03 6.62
C ARG A 95 4.42 -6.08 5.55
N THR A 96 4.71 -4.79 5.68
CA THR A 96 4.30 -3.79 4.70
C THR A 96 5.19 -3.91 3.45
N PRO A 97 4.63 -4.25 2.28
CA PRO A 97 5.42 -4.33 1.06
C PRO A 97 5.98 -2.97 0.67
N VAL A 98 7.23 -2.95 0.24
CA VAL A 98 7.90 -1.78 -0.33
C VAL A 98 8.11 -2.03 -1.81
N VAL A 99 7.59 -1.13 -2.64
CA VAL A 99 7.75 -1.13 -4.09
C VAL A 99 8.58 0.09 -4.48
N PHE A 100 9.70 -0.13 -5.14
CA PHE A 100 10.52 0.98 -5.61
C PHE A 100 9.90 1.65 -6.84
N LEU A 101 9.98 2.98 -6.87
CA LEU A 101 9.73 3.78 -8.07
C LEU A 101 11.05 4.33 -8.57
N THR A 102 11.35 4.20 -9.87
CA THR A 102 12.63 4.68 -10.37
C THR A 102 12.58 5.04 -11.85
N ALA A 103 13.29 6.11 -12.20
CA ALA A 103 13.59 6.46 -13.58
C ALA A 103 14.84 5.72 -14.14
N LEU A 104 15.54 4.95 -13.31
CA LEU A 104 16.80 4.29 -13.65
C LEU A 104 16.63 2.95 -14.38
N VAL A 105 15.40 2.45 -14.51
CA VAL A 105 15.07 1.20 -15.16
C VAL A 105 14.07 1.39 -16.28
N THR A 106 14.10 0.50 -17.23
CA THR A 106 13.15 0.48 -18.34
C THR A 106 11.91 -0.34 -18.00
N LYS A 107 10.82 -0.11 -18.73
CA LYS A 107 9.61 -0.95 -18.62
C LYS A 107 9.86 -2.42 -19.00
N SER A 108 10.85 -2.68 -19.85
CA SER A 108 11.29 -4.03 -20.21
C SER A 108 11.94 -4.75 -19.03
N GLU A 109 12.78 -4.06 -18.27
CA GLU A 109 13.39 -4.61 -17.06
C GLU A 109 12.35 -4.91 -15.96
N VAL A 110 11.33 -4.07 -15.81
CA VAL A 110 10.21 -4.35 -14.92
C VAL A 110 9.50 -5.63 -15.31
N ARG A 111 9.23 -5.82 -16.60
CA ARG A 111 8.53 -7.02 -17.11
C ARG A 111 9.33 -8.30 -16.97
N SER A 112 10.65 -8.21 -16.87
CA SER A 112 11.51 -9.39 -16.68
C SER A 112 11.40 -9.98 -15.26
N GLY A 113 10.68 -9.35 -14.33
CA GLY A 113 10.53 -9.78 -12.95
C GLY A 113 11.77 -9.56 -12.11
N LEU A 114 12.70 -8.72 -12.57
CA LEU A 114 13.86 -8.30 -11.79
C LEU A 114 13.42 -7.57 -10.51
N GLN A 115 14.17 -7.81 -9.44
CA GLN A 115 14.01 -7.12 -8.18
C GLN A 115 15.25 -6.29 -7.87
N ILE A 116 15.07 -5.14 -7.23
CA ILE A 116 16.16 -4.34 -6.71
C ILE A 116 16.22 -4.59 -5.20
N GLN A 117 17.34 -5.13 -4.74
CA GLN A 117 17.54 -5.47 -3.31
C GLN A 117 16.39 -6.34 -2.74
N GLY A 118 15.85 -7.26 -3.54
CA GLY A 118 14.75 -8.12 -3.13
C GLY A 118 13.35 -7.48 -3.19
N HIS A 119 13.25 -6.22 -3.67
CA HIS A 119 11.97 -5.51 -3.79
C HIS A 119 11.51 -5.42 -5.24
N PRO A 120 10.20 -5.51 -5.49
CA PRO A 120 9.63 -5.17 -6.78
C PRO A 120 9.82 -3.67 -7.06
N PHE A 121 9.86 -3.31 -8.33
CA PHE A 121 9.99 -1.91 -8.74
C PHE A 121 9.07 -1.58 -9.91
N LEU A 122 8.77 -0.29 -10.07
CA LEU A 122 8.01 0.28 -11.17
C LEU A 122 8.84 1.37 -11.84
N ALA A 123 8.81 1.42 -13.15
CA ALA A 123 9.57 2.41 -13.93
C ALA A 123 8.80 3.72 -14.07
N LYS A 124 9.47 4.85 -13.79
CA LYS A 124 8.99 6.19 -14.16
C LYS A 124 9.36 6.51 -15.62
N PRO A 125 8.57 7.26 -16.37
CA PRO A 125 7.26 7.79 -16.02
C PRO A 125 6.19 6.69 -15.95
N ILE A 126 5.22 6.84 -15.06
CA ILE A 126 4.18 5.83 -14.84
C ILE A 126 2.79 6.48 -14.91
N SER A 127 1.88 5.85 -15.63
CA SER A 127 0.47 6.25 -15.66
C SER A 127 -0.27 5.75 -14.42
N ILE A 128 -1.40 6.35 -14.09
CA ILE A 128 -2.22 5.90 -12.97
C ILE A 128 -2.70 4.45 -13.16
N PRO A 129 -3.17 3.99 -14.34
CA PRO A 129 -3.50 2.59 -14.55
C PRO A 129 -2.33 1.62 -14.32
N GLU A 130 -1.11 1.97 -14.77
CA GLU A 130 0.10 1.15 -14.53
C GLU A 130 0.44 1.10 -13.03
N LEU A 131 0.31 2.23 -12.34
CA LEU A 131 0.55 2.33 -10.92
C LEU A 131 -0.46 1.50 -10.13
N VAL A 132 -1.75 1.59 -10.46
CA VAL A 132 -2.80 0.75 -9.88
C VAL A 132 -2.50 -0.73 -10.07
N ALA A 133 -2.14 -1.14 -11.28
CA ALA A 133 -1.77 -2.54 -11.55
C ALA A 133 -0.57 -2.99 -10.70
N GLY A 134 0.45 -2.15 -10.54
CA GLY A 134 1.60 -2.42 -9.69
C GLY A 134 1.25 -2.52 -8.21
N ILE A 135 0.40 -1.64 -7.71
CA ILE A 135 -0.11 -1.67 -6.34
C ILE A 135 -0.89 -2.97 -6.10
N GLU A 136 -1.83 -3.31 -6.97
CA GLU A 136 -2.69 -4.49 -6.81
C GLU A 136 -1.89 -5.81 -6.81
N ARG A 137 -0.82 -5.90 -7.60
CA ARG A 137 0.07 -7.07 -7.58
C ARG A 137 0.83 -7.23 -6.28
N ASN A 138 1.06 -6.15 -5.54
CA ASN A 138 1.91 -6.13 -4.36
C ASN A 138 1.15 -5.90 -3.06
N LEU A 139 -0.12 -5.48 -3.11
CA LEU A 139 -0.95 -5.45 -1.92
C LEU A 139 -1.18 -6.87 -1.41
N PRO A 140 -1.01 -7.10 -0.10
CA PRO A 140 -1.45 -8.35 0.51
C PRO A 140 -2.93 -8.56 0.21
N ALA A 141 -3.32 -9.79 -0.15
CA ALA A 141 -4.73 -10.12 -0.28
C ALA A 141 -5.42 -9.75 1.03
N LEU A 142 -6.37 -8.83 0.98
CA LEU A 142 -7.22 -8.53 2.13
C LEU A 142 -7.95 -9.83 2.46
N SER A 143 -7.56 -10.45 3.56
CA SER A 143 -8.24 -11.64 4.06
C SER A 143 -9.70 -11.29 4.25
N HIS A 144 -10.53 -11.78 3.37
CA HIS A 144 -11.97 -11.68 3.46
C HIS A 144 -12.46 -12.70 4.47
N ASP A 145 -11.88 -12.80 5.62
CA ASP A 145 -12.48 -13.51 6.76
C ASP A 145 -11.47 -13.47 7.90
N GLY A 146 -11.90 -12.95 9.04
CA GLY A 146 -11.23 -13.12 10.32
C GLY A 146 -11.28 -14.58 10.78
N HIS A 147 -10.99 -15.52 9.90
CA HIS A 147 -10.86 -16.93 10.24
C HIS A 147 -9.50 -17.40 9.76
N ILE A 148 -8.63 -17.57 10.74
CA ILE A 148 -7.39 -18.30 10.56
C ILE A 148 -7.79 -19.75 10.32
N ALA A 149 -7.77 -20.21 9.08
CA ALA A 149 -7.78 -21.62 8.79
C ALA A 149 -6.44 -22.18 9.27
N SER A 150 -6.44 -22.77 10.46
CA SER A 150 -5.41 -23.65 10.92
C SER A 150 -5.34 -24.84 9.94
N LEU A 151 -4.40 -24.81 9.03
CA LEU A 151 -4.01 -25.99 8.28
C LEU A 151 -3.36 -26.96 9.26
N GLN A 152 -4.18 -27.80 9.84
CA GLN A 152 -3.69 -29.00 10.51
C GLN A 152 -3.08 -29.89 9.44
N HIS A 153 -1.77 -30.01 9.50
CA HIS A 153 -1.03 -31.05 8.79
C HIS A 153 -1.46 -32.42 9.37
N VAL A 154 -2.35 -33.08 8.68
CA VAL A 154 -2.59 -34.50 8.95
C VAL A 154 -1.50 -35.26 8.23
N THR A 155 -0.44 -35.56 8.96
CA THR A 155 0.48 -36.64 8.56
C THR A 155 -0.24 -37.95 8.76
N ASN A 156 -0.66 -38.56 7.69
CA ASN A 156 -1.04 -39.99 7.73
C ASN A 156 0.17 -40.81 7.34
N ASN A 157 0.50 -41.70 8.23
CA ASN A 157 1.50 -42.74 8.17
C ASN A 157 1.17 -43.77 7.08
#